data_de22db848895c57badca555afc1bb813
#
_entry.id   de22db848895c57badca555afc1bb813
#
_cell.length_a   1.000
_cell.length_b   1.000
_cell.length_c   1.000
_cell.angle_alpha   90.00
_cell.angle_beta   90.00
_cell.angle_gamma   90.00
#
_symmetry.space_group_name_H-M   'P 1'
#
loop_
_entity.id
_entity.type
_entity.pdbx_description
1 polymer ?
#
loop_
_entity_poly.entity_id
_entity_poly.type
_entity_poly.pdbx_seq_one_letter_code
_entity_poly.pdbx_strand_id
1 'polypeptide(L)'
;MKKQTQSLIICSTILALLVSILILLISMPNSEITDTSTSESVSIPEAFISKKIEDISKIQIKNLENEVNIVANKNEGNIEFTIPELASKNVSKTNVEDFVKEILNMSPIQVVQENVDDLSTYGLNGDVPSISVFDDSGGKVVLKLGAEAPLSMGNYLRINDEHKVYLISPFYAELFKKFNKSII
;
A
#
# COMPACT_ATOMS: atom_id res chain seq x y z
N MET A 1 42.78 52.72 2.28
CA MET A 1 42.57 52.41 0.87
C MET A 1 42.81 50.93 0.52
N LYS A 2 43.78 50.18 1.10
CA LYS A 2 44.02 48.74 0.75
C LYS A 2 42.89 47.75 1.03
N LYS A 3 42.09 47.92 2.08
CA LYS A 3 40.96 47.01 2.44
C LYS A 3 39.79 47.06 1.45
N GLN A 4 39.45 48.26 0.96
CA GLN A 4 38.37 48.43 -0.02
C GLN A 4 38.69 47.77 -1.37
N THR A 5 39.96 47.91 -1.82
CA THR A 5 40.40 47.31 -3.07
C THR A 5 40.42 45.79 -3.00
N GLN A 6 40.78 45.21 -1.84
CA GLN A 6 40.70 43.73 -1.63
C GLN A 6 39.26 43.22 -1.63
N SER A 7 38.34 43.93 -0.99
CA SER A 7 36.90 43.52 -1.01
C SER A 7 36.32 43.61 -2.42
N LEU A 8 36.69 44.60 -3.21
CA LEU A 8 36.24 44.73 -4.60
C LEU A 8 36.80 43.61 -5.51
N ILE A 9 38.02 43.21 -5.29
CA ILE A 9 38.64 42.07 -6.04
C ILE A 9 37.92 40.76 -5.68
N ILE A 10 37.64 40.53 -4.40
CA ILE A 10 36.92 39.29 -3.95
C ILE A 10 35.50 39.27 -4.53
N CYS A 11 34.76 40.36 -4.48
CA CYS A 11 33.42 40.43 -5.09
C CYS A 11 33.43 40.17 -6.61
N SER A 12 34.43 40.74 -7.30
CA SER A 12 34.61 40.53 -8.76
C SER A 12 34.92 39.08 -9.11
N THR A 13 35.74 38.38 -8.31
CA THR A 13 36.09 36.96 -8.56
C THR A 13 34.88 36.05 -8.30
N ILE A 14 34.09 36.32 -7.25
CA ILE A 14 32.86 35.59 -6.95
C ILE A 14 31.84 35.76 -8.09
N LEU A 15 31.67 36.99 -8.58
CA LEU A 15 30.76 37.29 -9.68
C LEU A 15 31.20 36.54 -10.97
N ALA A 16 32.46 36.55 -11.28
CA ALA A 16 33.02 35.86 -12.46
C ALA A 16 32.79 34.37 -12.35
N LEU A 17 32.94 33.77 -11.16
CA LEU A 17 32.70 32.35 -10.90
C LEU A 17 31.21 31.96 -11.05
N LEU A 18 30.30 32.80 -10.58
CA LEU A 18 28.86 32.59 -10.76
C LEU A 18 28.44 32.69 -12.23
N VAL A 19 29.00 33.65 -12.98
CA VAL A 19 28.75 33.77 -14.43
C VAL A 19 29.27 32.56 -15.19
N SER A 20 30.44 32.03 -14.83
CA SER A 20 30.99 30.84 -15.47
C SER A 20 30.14 29.58 -15.20
N ILE A 21 29.60 29.41 -13.99
CA ILE A 21 28.67 28.34 -13.64
C ILE A 21 27.36 28.47 -14.45
N LEU A 22 26.84 29.69 -14.56
CA LEU A 22 25.64 29.95 -15.33
C LEU A 22 25.81 29.61 -16.82
N ILE A 23 26.95 29.96 -17.41
CA ILE A 23 27.30 29.63 -18.79
C ILE A 23 27.42 28.13 -18.97
N LEU A 24 28.01 27.42 -18.01
CA LEU A 24 28.09 25.96 -18.01
C LEU A 24 26.71 25.29 -17.98
N LEU A 25 25.78 25.82 -17.16
CA LEU A 25 24.43 25.31 -17.09
C LEU A 25 23.62 25.55 -18.39
N ILE A 26 23.86 26.69 -19.06
CA ILE A 26 23.21 27.02 -20.33
C ILE A 26 23.86 26.27 -21.50
N SER A 27 25.16 25.99 -21.41
CA SER A 27 25.93 25.29 -22.45
C SER A 27 25.87 23.75 -22.33
N MET A 28 25.25 23.21 -21.27
CA MET A 28 24.89 21.79 -21.30
C MET A 28 23.95 21.59 -22.49
N PRO A 29 24.33 20.78 -23.48
CA PRO A 29 23.38 20.43 -24.54
C PRO A 29 22.15 19.91 -23.78
N ASN A 30 21.00 20.54 -24.01
CA ASN A 30 19.74 19.91 -23.70
C ASN A 30 19.89 18.53 -24.34
N SER A 31 20.08 17.52 -23.53
CA SER A 31 19.73 16.18 -23.95
C SER A 31 18.31 16.37 -24.41
N GLU A 32 18.12 16.40 -25.72
CA GLU A 32 16.80 16.25 -26.29
C GLU A 32 16.19 15.11 -25.49
N ILE A 33 15.23 15.46 -24.62
CA ILE A 33 14.25 14.51 -24.21
C ILE A 33 13.66 14.09 -25.53
N THR A 34 14.24 13.05 -26.13
CA THR A 34 13.56 12.29 -27.13
C THR A 34 12.25 11.97 -26.45
N ASP A 35 11.18 12.64 -26.90
CA ASP A 35 9.82 12.20 -26.67
C ASP A 35 9.67 10.81 -27.31
N THR A 36 10.38 9.85 -26.70
CA THR A 36 9.86 8.53 -26.66
C THR A 36 8.68 8.68 -25.73
N SER A 37 7.54 8.95 -26.32
CA SER A 37 6.23 8.70 -25.73
C SER A 37 6.13 7.19 -25.47
N THR A 38 6.97 6.70 -24.59
CA THR A 38 6.57 5.63 -23.71
C THR A 38 5.58 6.35 -22.80
N SER A 39 4.32 6.35 -23.18
CA SER A 39 3.25 6.38 -22.21
C SER A 39 3.58 5.22 -21.28
N GLU A 40 4.37 5.49 -20.24
CA GLU A 40 4.21 4.78 -19.01
C GLU A 40 2.74 5.03 -18.69
N SER A 41 1.90 4.10 -19.13
CA SER A 41 0.58 3.95 -18.60
C SER A 41 0.85 3.89 -17.11
N VAL A 42 0.43 4.93 -16.38
CA VAL A 42 0.31 4.87 -14.93
C VAL A 42 -0.66 3.73 -14.72
N SER A 43 -0.13 2.52 -14.65
CA SER A 43 -0.91 1.34 -14.35
C SER A 43 -1.40 1.58 -12.94
N ILE A 44 -2.69 1.90 -12.83
CA ILE A 44 -3.36 1.92 -11.53
C ILE A 44 -3.04 0.55 -10.92
N PRO A 45 -2.39 0.49 -9.74
CA PRO A 45 -2.03 -0.77 -9.16
C PRO A 45 -3.28 -1.64 -9.02
N GLU A 46 -3.28 -2.79 -9.65
CA GLU A 46 -4.41 -3.71 -9.62
C GLU A 46 -4.62 -4.18 -8.17
N ALA A 47 -5.89 -4.31 -7.77
CA ALA A 47 -6.23 -4.82 -6.45
C ALA A 47 -5.69 -6.25 -6.29
N PHE A 48 -5.26 -6.59 -5.06
CA PHE A 48 -4.76 -7.94 -4.76
C PHE A 48 -5.81 -9.04 -4.96
N ILE A 49 -7.08 -8.68 -4.85
CA ILE A 49 -8.21 -9.60 -4.92
C ILE A 49 -9.04 -9.25 -6.15
N SER A 50 -8.79 -9.96 -7.25
CA SER A 50 -9.52 -9.80 -8.52
C SER A 50 -10.86 -10.57 -8.49
N LYS A 51 -11.66 -10.38 -7.42
CA LYS A 51 -12.97 -11.03 -7.23
C LYS A 51 -14.05 -9.98 -7.06
N LYS A 52 -15.24 -10.28 -7.60
CA LYS A 52 -16.41 -9.44 -7.35
C LYS A 52 -16.97 -9.74 -5.96
N ILE A 53 -17.64 -8.76 -5.37
CA ILE A 53 -18.26 -8.92 -4.05
C ILE A 53 -19.31 -10.04 -4.04
N GLU A 54 -19.96 -10.27 -5.19
CA GLU A 54 -20.96 -11.32 -5.37
C GLU A 54 -20.37 -12.73 -5.27
N ASP A 55 -19.10 -12.89 -5.58
CA ASP A 55 -18.42 -14.19 -5.59
C ASP A 55 -17.85 -14.56 -4.19
N ILE A 56 -17.89 -13.62 -3.24
CA ILE A 56 -17.33 -13.84 -1.90
C ILE A 56 -18.29 -14.65 -1.04
N SER A 57 -17.77 -15.70 -0.41
CA SER A 57 -18.50 -16.54 0.56
C SER A 57 -18.16 -16.16 1.99
N LYS A 58 -16.89 -15.87 2.28
CA LYS A 58 -16.42 -15.58 3.64
C LYS A 58 -15.14 -14.73 3.61
N ILE A 59 -14.99 -13.85 4.59
CA ILE A 59 -13.73 -13.20 4.92
C ILE A 59 -13.38 -13.55 6.37
N GLN A 60 -12.16 -14.02 6.59
CA GLN A 60 -11.64 -14.33 7.91
C GLN A 60 -10.50 -13.36 8.22
N ILE A 61 -10.60 -12.66 9.35
CA ILE A 61 -9.61 -11.71 9.83
C ILE A 61 -9.02 -12.28 11.09
N LYS A 62 -7.72 -12.55 11.05
CA LYS A 62 -6.95 -13.02 12.20
C LYS A 62 -5.91 -11.98 12.56
N ASN A 63 -5.95 -11.51 13.81
CA ASN A 63 -4.86 -10.76 14.42
C ASN A 63 -4.24 -11.59 15.56
N LEU A 64 -3.27 -11.02 16.28
CA LEU A 64 -2.56 -11.75 17.33
C LEU A 64 -3.45 -12.15 18.53
N GLU A 65 -4.63 -11.52 18.69
CA GLU A 65 -5.50 -11.70 19.85
C GLU A 65 -6.82 -12.37 19.50
N ASN A 66 -7.34 -12.14 18.29
CA ASN A 66 -8.69 -12.51 17.93
C ASN A 66 -8.76 -13.01 16.47
N GLU A 67 -9.79 -13.81 16.24
CA GLU A 67 -10.22 -14.22 14.90
C GLU A 67 -11.70 -13.89 14.73
N VAL A 68 -12.05 -13.30 13.59
CA VAL A 68 -13.42 -12.92 13.28
C VAL A 68 -13.75 -13.34 11.85
N ASN A 69 -14.99 -13.80 11.65
CA ASN A 69 -15.50 -14.23 10.37
C ASN A 69 -16.62 -13.30 9.90
N ILE A 70 -16.51 -12.79 8.68
CA ILE A 70 -17.57 -12.13 7.95
C ILE A 70 -18.13 -13.14 6.96
N VAL A 71 -19.40 -13.46 7.04
CA VAL A 71 -20.06 -14.47 6.22
C VAL A 71 -21.05 -13.79 5.29
N ALA A 72 -20.99 -14.13 4.00
CA ALA A 72 -21.94 -13.69 3.01
C ALA A 72 -23.20 -14.57 3.05
N ASN A 73 -24.36 -13.97 3.31
CA ASN A 73 -25.67 -14.60 3.19
C ASN A 73 -26.31 -14.15 1.87
N LYS A 74 -26.53 -15.09 0.97
CA LYS A 74 -27.03 -14.83 -0.39
C LYS A 74 -28.47 -15.32 -0.49
N ASN A 75 -29.43 -14.39 -0.61
CA ASN A 75 -30.85 -14.68 -0.73
C ASN A 75 -31.43 -13.91 -1.91
N GLU A 76 -32.01 -14.64 -2.88
CA GLU A 76 -32.78 -14.07 -4.01
C GLU A 76 -32.12 -12.88 -4.72
N GLY A 77 -30.79 -12.94 -4.91
CA GLY A 77 -30.02 -11.88 -5.58
C GLY A 77 -29.55 -10.75 -4.66
N ASN A 78 -29.89 -10.78 -3.37
CA ASN A 78 -29.35 -9.88 -2.37
C ASN A 78 -28.21 -10.56 -1.61
N ILE A 79 -27.16 -9.80 -1.33
CA ILE A 79 -26.01 -10.25 -0.53
C ILE A 79 -26.00 -9.42 0.75
N GLU A 80 -25.96 -10.11 1.87
CA GLU A 80 -25.83 -9.51 3.19
C GLU A 80 -24.61 -10.09 3.90
N PHE A 81 -23.69 -9.25 4.34
CA PHE A 81 -22.56 -9.66 5.14
C PHE A 81 -22.89 -9.58 6.63
N THR A 82 -22.65 -10.68 7.33
CA THR A 82 -22.89 -10.77 8.78
C THR A 82 -21.64 -11.26 9.50
N ILE A 83 -21.57 -10.95 10.80
CA ILE A 83 -20.50 -11.37 11.68
C ILE A 83 -21.13 -12.21 12.78
N PRO A 84 -21.11 -13.55 12.68
CA PRO A 84 -21.76 -14.44 13.63
C PRO A 84 -21.33 -14.21 15.07
N GLU A 85 -20.05 -13.90 15.30
CA GLU A 85 -19.48 -13.63 16.62
C GLU A 85 -20.04 -12.37 17.28
N LEU A 86 -20.66 -11.48 16.51
CA LEU A 86 -21.26 -10.22 16.96
C LEU A 86 -22.79 -10.19 16.80
N ALA A 87 -23.42 -11.33 16.59
CA ALA A 87 -24.90 -11.40 16.36
C ALA A 87 -25.75 -10.79 17.49
N SER A 88 -25.22 -10.75 18.72
CA SER A 88 -25.88 -10.12 19.87
C SER A 88 -25.68 -8.60 19.97
N LYS A 89 -24.84 -8.02 19.11
CA LYS A 89 -24.54 -6.59 19.09
C LYS A 89 -25.25 -5.92 17.92
N ASN A 90 -25.49 -4.63 18.04
CA ASN A 90 -26.08 -3.83 16.97
C ASN A 90 -24.98 -3.43 15.96
N VAL A 91 -24.65 -4.36 15.07
CA VAL A 91 -23.63 -4.15 14.02
C VAL A 91 -24.29 -3.48 12.81
N SER A 92 -23.70 -2.39 12.32
CA SER A 92 -24.17 -1.72 11.12
C SER A 92 -23.87 -2.56 9.87
N LYS A 93 -24.92 -3.00 9.16
CA LYS A 93 -24.79 -3.76 7.91
C LYS A 93 -24.00 -2.98 6.86
N THR A 94 -24.26 -1.68 6.73
CA THR A 94 -23.54 -0.80 5.80
C THR A 94 -22.05 -0.75 6.13
N ASN A 95 -21.69 -0.62 7.41
CA ASN A 95 -20.28 -0.59 7.81
C ASN A 95 -19.56 -1.91 7.49
N VAL A 96 -20.24 -3.05 7.65
CA VAL A 96 -19.66 -4.36 7.29
C VAL A 96 -19.46 -4.48 5.80
N GLU A 97 -20.43 -4.05 5.00
CA GLU A 97 -20.34 -4.08 3.54
C GLU A 97 -19.22 -3.16 3.03
N ASP A 98 -19.12 -1.94 3.57
CA ASP A 98 -18.06 -1.00 3.20
C ASP A 98 -16.68 -1.55 3.58
N PHE A 99 -16.55 -2.17 4.75
CA PHE A 99 -15.32 -2.84 5.17
C PHE A 99 -14.92 -3.99 4.22
N VAL A 100 -15.89 -4.79 3.76
CA VAL A 100 -15.66 -5.82 2.75
C VAL A 100 -15.16 -5.21 1.45
N LYS A 101 -15.79 -4.11 0.97
CA LYS A 101 -15.36 -3.39 -0.23
C LYS A 101 -13.94 -2.86 -0.11
N GLU A 102 -13.57 -2.32 1.05
CA GLU A 102 -12.21 -1.83 1.30
C GLU A 102 -11.17 -2.95 1.22
N ILE A 103 -11.48 -4.13 1.76
CA ILE A 103 -10.61 -5.31 1.64
C ILE A 103 -10.44 -5.73 0.16
N LEU A 104 -11.53 -5.80 -0.59
CA LEU A 104 -11.50 -6.20 -2.00
C LEU A 104 -10.77 -5.18 -2.89
N ASN A 105 -10.82 -3.91 -2.55
CA ASN A 105 -10.15 -2.83 -3.27
C ASN A 105 -8.70 -2.60 -2.84
N MET A 106 -8.21 -3.38 -1.87
CA MET A 106 -6.83 -3.23 -1.39
C MET A 106 -5.84 -3.46 -2.53
N SER A 107 -4.97 -2.47 -2.74
CA SER A 107 -3.95 -2.47 -3.78
C SER A 107 -2.58 -2.09 -3.22
N PRO A 108 -1.48 -2.50 -3.86
CA PRO A 108 -0.14 -2.10 -3.44
C PRO A 108 0.14 -0.64 -3.79
N ILE A 109 0.97 0.01 -2.98
CA ILE A 109 1.66 1.25 -3.38
C ILE A 109 2.74 0.89 -4.39
N GLN A 110 3.50 -0.18 -4.08
CA GLN A 110 4.59 -0.68 -4.91
C GLN A 110 4.96 -2.12 -4.55
N VAL A 111 5.67 -2.77 -5.44
CA VAL A 111 6.44 -3.98 -5.15
C VAL A 111 7.72 -3.56 -4.46
N VAL A 112 7.98 -4.08 -3.27
CA VAL A 112 9.21 -3.80 -2.52
C VAL A 112 10.34 -4.70 -2.99
N GLN A 113 10.05 -5.99 -3.12
CA GLN A 113 11.02 -6.97 -3.58
C GLN A 113 10.32 -8.19 -4.17
N GLU A 114 10.86 -8.69 -5.27
CA GLU A 114 10.53 -9.99 -5.84
C GLU A 114 11.57 -11.03 -5.42
N ASN A 115 11.19 -12.30 -5.36
CA ASN A 115 12.06 -13.43 -4.99
C ASN A 115 12.76 -13.22 -3.64
N VAL A 116 11.95 -13.02 -2.59
CA VAL A 116 12.42 -12.84 -1.22
C VAL A 116 12.72 -14.18 -0.59
N ASP A 117 13.96 -14.40 -0.16
CA ASP A 117 14.38 -15.61 0.58
C ASP A 117 14.15 -15.47 2.09
N ASP A 118 14.41 -14.28 2.65
CA ASP A 118 14.24 -13.99 4.07
C ASP A 118 13.10 -12.99 4.31
N LEU A 119 11.99 -13.51 4.78
CA LEU A 119 10.81 -12.73 5.14
C LEU A 119 10.90 -12.05 6.52
N SER A 120 11.90 -12.39 7.33
CA SER A 120 12.04 -11.86 8.69
C SER A 120 12.31 -10.35 8.69
N THR A 121 13.08 -9.86 7.70
CA THR A 121 13.36 -8.44 7.50
C THR A 121 12.09 -7.60 7.34
N TYR A 122 11.03 -8.19 6.80
CA TYR A 122 9.75 -7.53 6.56
C TYR A 122 8.71 -7.82 7.66
N GLY A 123 9.10 -8.59 8.72
CA GLY A 123 8.17 -9.02 9.76
C GLY A 123 7.07 -9.94 9.25
N LEU A 124 7.34 -10.71 8.19
CA LEU A 124 6.40 -11.62 7.53
C LEU A 124 6.67 -13.10 7.83
N ASN A 125 7.51 -13.36 8.82
CA ASN A 125 7.79 -14.68 9.34
C ASN A 125 6.90 -15.00 10.56
N GLY A 126 6.51 -16.27 10.71
CA GLY A 126 5.69 -16.73 11.84
C GLY A 126 4.20 -16.38 11.74
N ASP A 127 3.57 -16.25 12.92
CA ASP A 127 2.14 -15.92 13.04
C ASP A 127 1.96 -14.40 13.01
N VAL A 128 1.47 -13.90 11.91
CA VAL A 128 1.26 -12.47 11.66
C VAL A 128 -0.22 -12.19 11.39
N PRO A 129 -0.71 -10.96 11.60
CA PRO A 129 -2.07 -10.59 11.24
C PRO A 129 -2.37 -10.93 9.79
N SER A 130 -3.54 -11.49 9.52
CA SER A 130 -3.91 -11.91 8.17
C SER A 130 -5.39 -11.71 7.87
N ILE A 131 -5.68 -11.48 6.59
CA ILE A 131 -7.03 -11.48 6.04
C ILE A 131 -7.09 -12.58 5.00
N SER A 132 -8.01 -13.53 5.18
CA SER A 132 -8.28 -14.60 4.21
C SER A 132 -9.63 -14.35 3.55
N VAL A 133 -9.65 -14.27 2.24
CA VAL A 133 -10.88 -14.10 1.45
C VAL A 133 -11.17 -15.40 0.72
N PHE A 134 -12.38 -15.92 0.90
CA PHE A 134 -12.85 -17.16 0.31
C PHE A 134 -13.96 -16.82 -0.69
N ASP A 135 -13.92 -17.46 -1.83
CA ASP A 135 -14.98 -17.39 -2.84
C ASP A 135 -15.90 -18.63 -2.84
N ASP A 136 -17.00 -18.55 -3.58
CA ASP A 136 -17.97 -19.65 -3.69
C ASP A 136 -17.42 -20.89 -4.38
N SER A 137 -16.38 -20.75 -5.19
CA SER A 137 -15.73 -21.87 -5.88
C SER A 137 -14.74 -22.63 -5.00
N GLY A 138 -14.52 -22.17 -3.75
CA GLY A 138 -13.55 -22.74 -2.83
C GLY A 138 -12.15 -22.14 -2.99
N GLY A 139 -12.00 -21.12 -3.84
CA GLY A 139 -10.75 -20.35 -3.95
C GLY A 139 -10.49 -19.55 -2.67
N LYS A 140 -9.21 -19.37 -2.35
CA LYS A 140 -8.76 -18.64 -1.17
C LYS A 140 -7.59 -17.74 -1.52
N VAL A 141 -7.65 -16.48 -1.09
CA VAL A 141 -6.54 -15.54 -1.10
C VAL A 141 -6.22 -15.15 0.34
N VAL A 142 -4.96 -15.19 0.72
CA VAL A 142 -4.48 -14.83 2.07
C VAL A 142 -3.55 -13.63 1.97
N LEU A 143 -3.91 -12.55 2.62
CA LEU A 143 -3.10 -11.35 2.79
C LEU A 143 -2.46 -11.40 4.18
N LYS A 144 -1.13 -11.36 4.26
CA LYS A 144 -0.36 -11.39 5.52
C LYS A 144 0.30 -10.04 5.74
N LEU A 145 0.00 -9.41 6.89
CA LEU A 145 0.54 -8.09 7.25
C LEU A 145 1.86 -8.24 7.99
N GLY A 146 2.90 -7.59 7.48
CA GLY A 146 4.22 -7.51 8.08
C GLY A 146 4.45 -6.24 8.91
N ALA A 147 5.72 -5.95 9.15
CA ALA A 147 6.16 -4.78 9.89
C ALA A 147 5.81 -3.47 9.18
N GLU A 148 5.82 -2.39 9.94
CA GLU A 148 5.74 -1.03 9.41
C GLU A 148 7.03 -0.69 8.65
N ALA A 149 6.88 -0.07 7.48
CA ALA A 149 8.00 0.39 6.68
C ALA A 149 8.62 1.67 7.28
N PRO A 150 9.90 1.96 7.00
CA PRO A 150 10.57 3.18 7.48
C PRO A 150 9.78 4.44 7.12
N LEU A 151 9.88 5.45 7.99
CA LEU A 151 9.21 6.75 7.83
C LEU A 151 7.68 6.67 7.78
N SER A 152 7.09 5.61 8.34
CA SER A 152 5.65 5.37 8.34
C SER A 152 5.01 5.41 6.94
N MET A 153 5.76 4.99 5.93
CA MET A 153 5.29 4.97 4.54
C MET A 153 4.17 3.93 4.29
N GLY A 154 3.96 3.02 5.22
CA GLY A 154 2.97 1.95 5.14
C GLY A 154 3.45 0.68 5.84
N ASN A 155 2.86 -0.44 5.49
CA ASN A 155 3.25 -1.74 6.01
C ASN A 155 3.62 -2.69 4.87
N TYR A 156 4.49 -3.63 5.19
CA TYR A 156 4.80 -4.73 4.27
C TYR A 156 3.63 -5.71 4.22
N LEU A 157 3.42 -6.30 3.06
CA LEU A 157 2.35 -7.28 2.83
C LEU A 157 2.87 -8.40 1.94
N ARG A 158 2.39 -9.62 2.22
CA ARG A 158 2.60 -10.80 1.40
C ARG A 158 1.26 -11.43 1.03
N ILE A 159 1.16 -11.93 -0.19
CA ILE A 159 -0.02 -12.64 -0.68
C ILE A 159 0.28 -14.14 -0.70
N ASN A 160 -0.59 -14.94 -0.12
CA ASN A 160 -0.45 -16.39 -0.04
C ASN A 160 0.96 -16.78 0.44
N ASP A 161 1.60 -17.68 -0.27
CA ASP A 161 2.98 -18.10 -0.02
C ASP A 161 3.93 -17.62 -1.13
N GLU A 162 3.60 -16.52 -1.82
CA GLU A 162 4.46 -15.91 -2.82
C GLU A 162 5.79 -15.43 -2.23
N HIS A 163 6.86 -15.50 -3.02
CA HIS A 163 8.17 -14.94 -2.67
C HIS A 163 8.27 -13.45 -3.04
N LYS A 164 7.18 -12.72 -2.87
CA LYS A 164 7.06 -11.31 -3.25
C LYS A 164 6.51 -10.49 -2.08
N VAL A 165 7.13 -9.33 -1.84
CA VAL A 165 6.73 -8.40 -0.79
C VAL A 165 6.23 -7.10 -1.40
N TYR A 166 5.10 -6.66 -0.93
CA TYR A 166 4.44 -5.42 -1.33
C TYR A 166 4.48 -4.39 -0.21
N LEU A 167 4.34 -3.13 -0.56
CA LEU A 167 4.05 -2.04 0.37
C LEU A 167 2.57 -1.65 0.19
N ILE A 168 1.85 -1.60 1.30
CA ILE A 168 0.46 -1.09 1.33
C ILE A 168 0.37 0.18 2.18
N SER A 169 -0.67 0.97 1.93
CA SER A 169 -0.89 2.20 2.69
C SER A 169 -1.20 1.91 4.17
N PRO A 170 -0.91 2.86 5.09
CA PRO A 170 -1.31 2.75 6.48
C PRO A 170 -2.82 2.53 6.66
N PHE A 171 -3.65 3.11 5.77
CA PHE A 171 -5.10 2.91 5.77
C PHE A 171 -5.46 1.42 5.66
N TYR A 172 -4.89 0.71 4.68
CA TYR A 172 -5.14 -0.72 4.51
C TYR A 172 -4.56 -1.58 5.64
N ALA A 173 -3.42 -1.18 6.20
CA ALA A 173 -2.84 -1.89 7.35
C ALA A 173 -3.75 -1.85 8.59
N GLU A 174 -4.53 -0.79 8.75
CA GLU A 174 -5.49 -0.68 9.85
C GLU A 174 -6.67 -1.68 9.75
N LEU A 175 -7.02 -2.16 8.55
CA LEU A 175 -8.06 -3.18 8.39
C LEU A 175 -7.70 -4.50 9.09
N PHE A 176 -6.42 -4.80 9.23
CA PHE A 176 -5.93 -5.98 9.97
C PHE A 176 -5.99 -5.80 11.49
N LYS A 177 -6.00 -4.56 11.99
CA LYS A 177 -5.82 -4.23 13.41
C LYS A 177 -7.13 -3.82 14.10
N LYS A 178 -7.99 -3.06 13.41
CA LYS A 178 -9.12 -2.31 14.01
C LYS A 178 -10.49 -2.95 13.86
N PHE A 179 -10.56 -4.22 13.60
CA PHE A 179 -11.84 -4.89 13.37
C PHE A 179 -12.89 -4.59 14.47
N ASN A 180 -12.47 -4.43 15.72
CA ASN A 180 -13.40 -4.25 16.86
C ASN A 180 -13.98 -2.84 17.02
N LYS A 181 -13.44 -1.79 16.38
CA LYS A 181 -13.86 -0.40 16.62
C LYS A 181 -14.60 0.25 15.45
N SER A 182 -14.47 -0.28 14.24
CA SER A 182 -15.00 0.35 13.02
C SER A 182 -16.38 -0.19 12.62
N ILE A 183 -16.81 -1.31 13.18
CA ILE A 183 -17.98 -2.06 12.72
C ILE A 183 -19.12 -2.05 13.74
N ILE A 184 -18.84 -1.67 14.98
CA ILE A 184 -19.84 -1.61 16.07
C ILE A 184 -20.33 -0.18 16.26
#